data_4766b4def33020a6439770c45c7e4ef3
#
_entry.id   4766b4def33020a6439770c45c7e4ef3
#
_cell.length_a   1.000
_cell.length_b   1.000
_cell.length_c   1.000
_cell.angle_alpha   90.00
_cell.angle_beta   90.00
_cell.angle_gamma   90.00
#
_symmetry.space_group_name_H-M   'P 1'
#
loop_
_entity.id
_entity.type
_entity.pdbx_description
1 polymer ?
#
loop_
_entity_poly.entity_id
_entity_poly.type
_entity_poly.pdbx_seq_one_letter_code
_entity_poly.pdbx_strand_id
1 'polypeptide(L)'
;MSKIATRDGFGDEIVELGRENKNILVVDVDIGKSCKTTNFAKQLPAQHVNVGIAEQSGAGVAAGLATCGKIPFVVTYAAFGSMRMCEMIRQEICYPHLNVKIACSHGGVTPANDGASHQCIEDMGILSTIPGMTVIMPADYNAARKLTRAAAEFDGPVYLRFTRDAVPEVYGPEQEFVIGKAITLREGT
;
A
#
# COMPACT_ATOMS: atom_id res chain seq x y z
N MET A 1 24.95 6.97 3.74
CA MET A 1 23.74 6.59 2.97
C MET A 1 22.54 7.19 3.69
N SER A 2 21.71 7.91 3.00
CA SER A 2 20.44 8.41 3.56
C SER A 2 19.55 7.22 3.93
N LYS A 3 18.79 7.38 5.02
CA LYS A 3 17.79 6.39 5.41
C LYS A 3 16.44 7.06 5.37
N ILE A 4 15.50 6.51 4.61
CA ILE A 4 14.13 7.01 4.48
C ILE A 4 13.18 5.82 4.60
N ALA A 5 12.04 6.00 5.26
CA ALA A 5 11.07 4.92 5.38
C ALA A 5 10.34 4.69 4.05
N THR A 6 9.99 3.43 3.75
CA THR A 6 9.28 3.12 2.50
C THR A 6 7.89 3.74 2.45
N ARG A 7 7.22 3.96 3.60
CA ARG A 7 5.94 4.70 3.67
C ARG A 7 6.06 6.15 3.22
N ASP A 8 7.24 6.79 3.37
CA ASP A 8 7.45 8.16 2.87
C ASP A 8 7.49 8.16 1.34
N GLY A 9 8.13 7.15 0.73
CA GLY A 9 8.11 6.96 -0.72
C GLY A 9 6.69 6.75 -1.27
N PHE A 10 5.87 5.96 -0.58
CA PHE A 10 4.45 5.83 -0.91
C PHE A 10 3.72 7.18 -0.82
N GLY A 11 3.90 7.91 0.30
CA GLY A 11 3.23 9.18 0.54
C GLY A 11 3.55 10.25 -0.51
N ASP A 12 4.81 10.29 -0.98
CA ASP A 12 5.22 11.21 -2.03
C ASP A 12 4.64 10.79 -3.39
N GLU A 13 4.73 9.50 -3.75
CA GLU A 13 4.29 9.03 -5.06
C GLU A 13 2.76 9.07 -5.22
N ILE A 14 1.99 8.78 -4.17
CA ILE A 14 0.53 8.80 -4.29
C ILE A 14 -0.01 10.21 -4.60
N VAL A 15 0.67 11.26 -4.15
CA VAL A 15 0.33 12.65 -4.49
C VAL A 15 0.54 12.91 -5.97
N GLU A 16 1.68 12.48 -6.52
CA GLU A 16 1.97 12.65 -7.95
C GLU A 16 0.96 11.87 -8.82
N LEU A 17 0.71 10.61 -8.47
CA LEU A 17 -0.29 9.78 -9.14
C LEU A 17 -1.69 10.41 -9.12
N GLY A 18 -2.11 10.97 -7.99
CA GLY A 18 -3.41 11.65 -7.87
C GLY A 18 -3.51 12.92 -8.70
N ARG A 19 -2.41 13.65 -8.90
CA ARG A 19 -2.35 14.82 -9.81
C ARG A 19 -2.47 14.40 -11.28
N GLU A 20 -1.80 13.31 -11.65
CA GLU A 20 -1.76 12.78 -13.01
C GLU A 20 -3.09 12.11 -13.41
N ASN A 21 -3.73 11.42 -12.47
CA ASN A 21 -4.93 10.62 -12.73
C ASN A 21 -6.03 10.84 -11.68
N LYS A 22 -7.13 11.46 -12.07
CA LYS A 22 -8.28 11.74 -11.19
C LYS A 22 -9.09 10.49 -10.80
N ASN A 23 -8.77 9.33 -11.35
CA ASN A 23 -9.37 8.07 -10.92
C ASN A 23 -8.62 7.45 -9.72
N ILE A 24 -7.42 7.93 -9.41
CA ILE A 24 -6.71 7.56 -8.17
C ILE A 24 -7.42 8.21 -6.98
N LEU A 25 -7.85 7.40 -6.04
CA LEU A 25 -8.42 7.85 -4.77
C LEU A 25 -7.68 7.24 -3.60
N VAL A 26 -7.69 7.95 -2.48
CA VAL A 26 -7.21 7.41 -1.20
C VAL A 26 -8.40 7.23 -0.27
N VAL A 27 -8.60 6.01 0.23
CA VAL A 27 -9.57 5.67 1.27
C VAL A 27 -8.81 5.49 2.58
N ASP A 28 -8.96 6.45 3.48
CA ASP A 28 -8.20 6.52 4.73
C ASP A 28 -9.09 6.07 5.90
N VAL A 29 -8.54 5.25 6.79
CA VAL A 29 -9.23 4.82 8.00
C VAL A 29 -8.82 5.66 9.22
N ASP A 30 -8.69 6.98 9.03
CA ASP A 30 -8.31 7.98 10.03
C ASP A 30 -6.86 7.84 10.54
N ILE A 31 -5.97 7.38 9.67
CA ILE A 31 -4.56 7.12 10.01
C ILE A 31 -3.57 7.80 9.05
N GLY A 32 -4.02 8.77 8.29
CA GLY A 32 -3.27 9.42 7.22
C GLY A 32 -1.93 10.01 7.63
N LYS A 33 -1.79 10.50 8.87
CA LYS A 33 -0.51 11.00 9.38
C LYS A 33 0.55 9.90 9.42
N SER A 34 0.18 8.72 9.89
CA SER A 34 1.09 7.56 10.00
C SER A 34 1.35 6.89 8.65
N CYS A 35 0.34 6.81 7.79
CA CYS A 35 0.44 6.23 6.45
C CYS A 35 0.92 7.23 5.38
N LYS A 36 1.21 8.49 5.78
CA LYS A 36 1.75 9.56 4.91
C LYS A 36 0.79 10.06 3.83
N THR A 37 -0.52 9.91 4.02
CA THR A 37 -1.57 10.39 3.10
C THR A 37 -2.09 11.79 3.43
N THR A 38 -1.62 12.43 4.51
CA THR A 38 -2.04 13.79 4.90
C THR A 38 -1.80 14.84 3.81
N ASN A 39 -0.69 14.73 3.07
CA ASN A 39 -0.39 15.65 1.97
C ASN A 39 -1.35 15.43 0.79
N PHE A 40 -1.69 14.19 0.50
CA PHE A 40 -2.70 13.85 -0.51
C PHE A 40 -4.06 14.46 -0.14
N ALA A 41 -4.52 14.26 1.08
CA ALA A 41 -5.79 14.81 1.57
C ALA A 41 -5.85 16.34 1.47
N LYS A 42 -4.75 17.04 1.77
CA LYS A 42 -4.66 18.51 1.68
C LYS A 42 -4.67 19.02 0.25
N GLN A 43 -3.94 18.36 -0.66
CA GLN A 43 -3.75 18.84 -2.03
C GLN A 43 -4.86 18.37 -2.98
N LEU A 44 -5.43 17.20 -2.73
CA LEU A 44 -6.41 16.53 -3.58
C LEU A 44 -7.66 16.10 -2.77
N PRO A 45 -8.33 17.01 -2.06
CA PRO A 45 -9.43 16.65 -1.15
C PRO A 45 -10.60 15.96 -1.86
N ALA A 46 -10.82 16.24 -3.15
CA ALA A 46 -11.87 15.59 -3.94
C ALA A 46 -11.56 14.11 -4.29
N GLN A 47 -10.32 13.67 -4.09
CA GLN A 47 -9.85 12.31 -4.32
C GLN A 47 -9.55 11.57 -2.99
N HIS A 48 -9.90 12.16 -1.85
CA HIS A 48 -9.65 11.60 -0.52
C HIS A 48 -10.97 11.35 0.22
N VAL A 49 -11.12 10.14 0.74
CA VAL A 49 -12.28 9.72 1.56
C VAL A 49 -11.75 9.23 2.90
N ASN A 50 -12.20 9.82 4.00
CA ASN A 50 -11.92 9.32 5.35
C ASN A 50 -13.17 8.62 5.88
N VAL A 51 -13.06 7.33 6.20
CA VAL A 51 -14.17 6.50 6.69
C VAL A 51 -14.18 6.37 8.22
N GLY A 52 -13.27 7.06 8.91
CA GLY A 52 -13.03 6.87 10.34
C GLY A 52 -12.24 5.59 10.64
N ILE A 53 -12.10 5.24 11.92
CA ILE A 53 -11.40 4.02 12.36
C ILE A 53 -12.31 2.82 12.09
N ALA A 54 -12.44 2.44 10.81
CA ALA A 54 -13.39 1.43 10.34
C ALA A 54 -12.81 0.68 9.12
N GLU A 55 -11.83 -0.19 9.34
CA GLU A 55 -11.04 -0.85 8.30
C GLU A 55 -11.91 -1.67 7.34
N GLN A 56 -12.87 -2.43 7.86
CA GLN A 56 -13.79 -3.20 7.02
C GLN A 56 -14.65 -2.29 6.13
N SER A 57 -15.14 -1.16 6.65
CA SER A 57 -15.83 -0.15 5.85
C SER A 57 -14.92 0.46 4.79
N GLY A 58 -13.63 0.68 5.13
CA GLY A 58 -12.61 1.15 4.18
C GLY A 58 -12.45 0.20 3.00
N ALA A 59 -12.41 -1.11 3.25
CA ALA A 59 -12.35 -2.12 2.20
C ALA A 59 -13.59 -2.11 1.32
N GLY A 60 -14.79 -2.09 1.92
CA GLY A 60 -16.07 -2.05 1.19
C GLY A 60 -16.24 -0.78 0.35
N VAL A 61 -15.86 0.40 0.90
CA VAL A 61 -15.87 1.67 0.15
C VAL A 61 -14.89 1.61 -1.03
N ALA A 62 -13.67 1.08 -0.81
CA ALA A 62 -12.70 0.91 -1.89
C ALA A 62 -13.22 -0.04 -2.98
N ALA A 63 -13.84 -1.17 -2.60
CA ALA A 63 -14.46 -2.09 -3.55
C ALA A 63 -15.55 -1.40 -4.37
N GLY A 64 -16.46 -0.67 -3.71
CA GLY A 64 -17.52 0.10 -4.38
C GLY A 64 -16.98 1.16 -5.34
N LEU A 65 -15.93 1.88 -4.97
CA LEU A 65 -15.27 2.87 -5.85
C LEU A 65 -14.63 2.20 -7.07
N ALA A 66 -14.04 1.01 -6.90
CA ALA A 66 -13.44 0.26 -8.00
C ALA A 66 -14.49 -0.20 -9.02
N THR A 67 -15.70 -0.60 -8.58
CA THR A 67 -16.81 -0.92 -9.51
C THR A 67 -17.28 0.28 -10.34
N CYS A 68 -16.96 1.51 -9.87
CA CYS A 68 -17.23 2.76 -10.61
C CYS A 68 -16.03 3.21 -11.48
N GLY A 69 -15.06 2.33 -11.75
CA GLY A 69 -13.90 2.61 -12.59
C GLY A 69 -12.83 3.47 -11.91
N LYS A 70 -12.83 3.55 -10.56
CA LYS A 70 -11.78 4.22 -9.80
C LYS A 70 -10.67 3.25 -9.43
N ILE A 71 -9.52 3.81 -9.06
CA ILE A 71 -8.33 3.08 -8.59
C ILE A 71 -8.09 3.50 -7.13
N PRO A 72 -8.85 2.93 -6.18
CA PRO A 72 -8.72 3.30 -4.78
C PRO A 72 -7.50 2.64 -4.13
N PHE A 73 -6.76 3.44 -3.36
CA PHE A 73 -5.75 3.00 -2.41
C PHE A 73 -6.37 3.08 -1.01
N VAL A 74 -6.73 1.93 -0.43
CA VAL A 74 -7.17 1.87 0.97
C VAL A 74 -5.94 1.78 1.87
N VAL A 75 -5.84 2.67 2.86
CA VAL A 75 -4.65 2.83 3.68
C VAL A 75 -4.91 2.53 5.14
N THR A 76 -4.07 1.68 5.74
CA THR A 76 -4.10 1.33 7.16
C THR A 76 -2.75 0.77 7.63
N TYR A 77 -2.68 0.23 8.85
CA TYR A 77 -1.53 -0.57 9.28
C TYR A 77 -1.64 -2.03 8.79
N ALA A 78 -0.48 -2.66 8.61
CA ALA A 78 -0.40 -4.03 8.09
C ALA A 78 -1.22 -5.03 8.92
N ALA A 79 -1.18 -4.93 10.26
CA ALA A 79 -1.95 -5.79 11.16
C ALA A 79 -3.46 -5.70 10.89
N PHE A 80 -3.97 -4.51 10.68
CA PHE A 80 -5.41 -4.29 10.48
C PHE A 80 -5.82 -4.57 9.04
N GLY A 81 -4.98 -4.20 8.07
CA GLY A 81 -5.21 -4.50 6.65
C GLY A 81 -5.21 -5.99 6.34
N SER A 82 -4.33 -6.76 6.97
CA SER A 82 -4.23 -8.20 6.69
C SER A 82 -5.19 -9.06 7.53
N MET A 83 -5.52 -8.65 8.76
CA MET A 83 -6.33 -9.48 9.65
C MET A 83 -7.77 -8.97 9.76
N ARG A 84 -7.98 -7.70 10.12
CA ARG A 84 -9.34 -7.15 10.27
C ARG A 84 -10.09 -7.02 8.95
N MET A 85 -9.39 -6.67 7.88
CA MET A 85 -9.97 -6.56 6.54
C MET A 85 -9.94 -7.87 5.73
N CYS A 86 -9.35 -8.96 6.24
CA CYS A 86 -9.03 -10.16 5.47
C CYS A 86 -10.23 -10.73 4.70
N GLU A 87 -11.37 -10.89 5.37
CA GLU A 87 -12.59 -11.41 4.75
C GLU A 87 -13.11 -10.47 3.67
N MET A 88 -13.17 -9.16 3.96
CA MET A 88 -13.59 -8.14 3.00
C MET A 88 -12.68 -8.10 1.78
N ILE A 89 -11.36 -8.17 1.98
CA ILE A 89 -10.39 -8.27 0.88
C ILE A 89 -10.66 -9.49 0.02
N ARG A 90 -10.89 -10.65 0.64
CA ARG A 90 -11.16 -11.88 -0.08
C ARG A 90 -12.45 -11.82 -0.89
N GLN A 91 -13.55 -11.39 -0.27
CA GLN A 91 -14.88 -11.47 -0.87
C GLN A 91 -15.22 -10.27 -1.73
N GLU A 92 -14.88 -9.05 -1.26
CA GLU A 92 -15.30 -7.82 -1.93
C GLU A 92 -14.30 -7.33 -2.98
N ILE A 93 -13.02 -7.74 -2.84
CA ILE A 93 -11.94 -7.22 -3.70
C ILE A 93 -11.37 -8.32 -4.60
N CYS A 94 -10.88 -9.42 -4.01
CA CYS A 94 -10.18 -10.45 -4.78
C CYS A 94 -11.11 -11.34 -5.58
N TYR A 95 -12.22 -11.79 -4.98
CA TYR A 95 -13.18 -12.66 -5.67
C TYR A 95 -13.74 -12.03 -6.96
N PRO A 96 -14.20 -10.77 -6.97
CA PRO A 96 -14.62 -10.07 -8.18
C PRO A 96 -13.46 -9.47 -8.98
N HIS A 97 -12.21 -9.68 -8.58
CA HIS A 97 -10.99 -9.15 -9.21
C HIS A 97 -11.00 -7.63 -9.42
N LEU A 98 -11.36 -6.88 -8.38
CA LEU A 98 -11.43 -5.42 -8.44
C LEU A 98 -10.05 -4.76 -8.36
N ASN A 99 -9.90 -3.66 -9.08
CA ASN A 99 -8.66 -2.88 -9.13
C ASN A 99 -8.47 -2.01 -7.87
N VAL A 100 -8.27 -2.66 -6.72
CA VAL A 100 -8.06 -2.03 -5.41
C VAL A 100 -6.63 -2.24 -4.94
N LYS A 101 -6.00 -1.19 -4.40
CA LYS A 101 -4.67 -1.23 -3.79
C LYS A 101 -4.79 -1.14 -2.28
N ILE A 102 -4.35 -2.15 -1.57
CA ILE A 102 -4.31 -2.20 -0.12
C ILE A 102 -2.91 -1.74 0.32
N ALA A 103 -2.77 -0.47 0.69
CA ALA A 103 -1.48 0.16 0.98
C ALA A 103 -1.28 0.25 2.50
N CYS A 104 -0.52 -0.70 3.06
CA CYS A 104 -0.37 -0.84 4.49
C CYS A 104 1.04 -0.47 4.97
N SER A 105 1.10 0.41 5.96
CA SER A 105 2.35 0.74 6.65
C SER A 105 2.52 -0.09 7.94
N HIS A 106 3.68 0.08 8.60
CA HIS A 106 3.96 -0.59 9.87
C HIS A 106 4.04 -2.13 9.80
N GLY A 107 4.45 -2.68 8.65
CA GLY A 107 4.67 -4.12 8.51
C GLY A 107 5.84 -4.64 9.33
N GLY A 108 5.77 -5.90 9.76
CA GLY A 108 6.79 -6.56 10.57
C GLY A 108 6.86 -6.05 11.99
N VAL A 109 8.07 -5.94 12.52
CA VAL A 109 8.38 -5.46 13.87
C VAL A 109 8.68 -3.96 13.92
N THR A 110 8.56 -3.25 12.80
CA THR A 110 8.87 -1.81 12.69
C THR A 110 7.95 -0.88 13.49
N PRO A 111 6.73 -1.26 13.93
CA PRO A 111 5.94 -0.46 14.88
C PRO A 111 6.64 -0.19 16.22
N ALA A 112 7.56 -1.04 16.65
CA ALA A 112 8.40 -0.86 17.84
C ALA A 112 7.61 -0.40 19.09
N ASN A 113 7.54 0.91 19.33
CA ASN A 113 6.91 1.51 20.53
C ASN A 113 5.38 1.31 20.59
N ASP A 114 4.71 1.01 19.46
CA ASP A 114 3.27 0.73 19.44
C ASP A 114 2.97 -0.68 20.00
N GLY A 115 4.01 -1.51 20.14
CA GLY A 115 3.95 -2.82 20.77
C GLY A 115 3.35 -3.92 19.91
N ALA A 116 3.18 -5.09 20.52
CA ALA A 116 2.78 -6.34 19.83
C ALA A 116 1.40 -6.24 19.13
N SER A 117 0.50 -5.41 19.61
CA SER A 117 -0.83 -5.22 18.99
C SER A 117 -0.78 -4.58 17.60
N HIS A 118 0.33 -3.93 17.25
CA HIS A 118 0.54 -3.23 15.99
C HIS A 118 1.64 -3.87 15.11
N GLN A 119 2.46 -4.73 15.70
CA GLN A 119 3.43 -5.52 14.95
C GLN A 119 2.70 -6.57 14.12
N CYS A 120 3.15 -6.78 12.89
CA CYS A 120 2.52 -7.71 11.97
C CYS A 120 3.57 -8.48 11.19
N ILE A 121 3.74 -9.74 11.51
CA ILE A 121 4.66 -10.66 10.84
C ILE A 121 3.94 -11.64 9.91
N GLU A 122 2.61 -11.69 9.98
CA GLU A 122 1.74 -12.66 9.31
C GLU A 122 1.15 -12.12 8.00
N ASP A 123 1.13 -10.81 7.80
CA ASP A 123 0.39 -10.11 6.75
C ASP A 123 0.68 -10.64 5.33
N MET A 124 1.94 -10.77 4.98
CA MET A 124 2.33 -11.30 3.67
C MET A 124 1.90 -12.76 3.50
N GLY A 125 2.05 -13.57 4.56
CA GLY A 125 1.61 -14.97 4.58
C GLY A 125 0.10 -15.08 4.37
N ILE A 126 -0.70 -14.32 5.12
CA ILE A 126 -2.17 -14.32 5.02
C ILE A 126 -2.61 -13.90 3.61
N LEU A 127 -2.16 -12.74 3.14
CA LEU A 127 -2.66 -12.16 1.89
C LEU A 127 -2.14 -12.90 0.65
N SER A 128 -0.97 -13.52 0.70
CA SER A 128 -0.47 -14.33 -0.41
C SER A 128 -1.27 -15.63 -0.63
N THR A 129 -2.06 -16.08 0.35
CA THR A 129 -2.95 -17.25 0.19
C THR A 129 -4.28 -16.92 -0.49
N ILE A 130 -4.62 -15.64 -0.62
CA ILE A 130 -5.88 -15.22 -1.25
C ILE A 130 -5.72 -15.24 -2.79
N PRO A 131 -6.53 -16.03 -3.52
CA PRO A 131 -6.43 -16.10 -4.97
C PRO A 131 -6.61 -14.72 -5.62
N GLY A 132 -5.75 -14.41 -6.58
CA GLY A 132 -5.77 -13.14 -7.31
C GLY A 132 -5.04 -11.99 -6.64
N MET A 133 -4.60 -12.12 -5.39
CA MET A 133 -3.84 -11.08 -4.70
C MET A 133 -2.39 -11.03 -5.17
N THR A 134 -1.92 -9.84 -5.55
CA THR A 134 -0.50 -9.55 -5.77
C THR A 134 0.08 -8.89 -4.53
N VAL A 135 1.17 -9.46 -3.97
CA VAL A 135 1.81 -8.95 -2.75
C VAL A 135 3.14 -8.30 -3.10
N ILE A 136 3.34 -7.06 -2.68
CA ILE A 136 4.54 -6.25 -2.97
C ILE A 136 5.10 -5.67 -1.68
N MET A 137 6.40 -5.84 -1.45
CA MET A 137 7.14 -5.21 -0.34
C MET A 137 8.37 -4.49 -0.89
N PRO A 138 8.33 -3.16 -1.04
CA PRO A 138 9.48 -2.37 -1.46
C PRO A 138 10.63 -2.45 -0.46
N ALA A 139 11.86 -2.53 -0.96
CA ALA A 139 13.06 -2.60 -0.11
C ALA A 139 13.48 -1.23 0.45
N ASP A 140 13.23 -0.15 -0.27
CA ASP A 140 13.65 1.20 0.07
C ASP A 140 12.69 2.27 -0.46
N TYR A 141 13.04 3.55 -0.25
CA TYR A 141 12.25 4.70 -0.70
C TYR A 141 12.05 4.73 -2.23
N ASN A 142 13.10 4.50 -3.02
CA ASN A 142 13.02 4.53 -4.49
C ASN A 142 12.15 3.38 -5.00
N ALA A 143 12.34 2.18 -4.47
CA ALA A 143 11.48 1.03 -4.77
C ALA A 143 10.03 1.28 -4.37
N ALA A 144 9.77 1.95 -3.23
CA ALA A 144 8.42 2.27 -2.79
C ALA A 144 7.71 3.21 -3.75
N ARG A 145 8.37 4.25 -4.24
CA ARG A 145 7.82 5.14 -5.26
C ARG A 145 7.48 4.40 -6.54
N LYS A 146 8.46 3.72 -7.11
CA LYS A 146 8.31 3.02 -8.40
C LYS A 146 7.26 1.90 -8.33
N LEU A 147 7.26 1.10 -7.26
CA LEU A 147 6.30 0.02 -7.10
C LEU A 147 4.89 0.50 -6.74
N THR A 148 4.74 1.66 -6.12
CA THR A 148 3.42 2.31 -5.94
C THR A 148 2.84 2.70 -7.30
N ARG A 149 3.66 3.27 -8.19
CA ARG A 149 3.26 3.58 -9.57
C ARG A 149 2.92 2.33 -10.37
N ALA A 150 3.79 1.33 -10.35
CA ALA A 150 3.54 0.05 -11.01
C ALA A 150 2.26 -0.63 -10.49
N ALA A 151 1.97 -0.53 -9.19
CA ALA A 151 0.72 -1.04 -8.63
C ALA A 151 -0.50 -0.25 -9.13
N ALA A 152 -0.42 1.07 -9.30
CA ALA A 152 -1.51 1.87 -9.85
C ALA A 152 -1.86 1.47 -11.29
N GLU A 153 -0.87 1.09 -12.07
CA GLU A 153 -1.00 0.65 -13.47
C GLU A 153 -1.40 -0.82 -13.62
N PHE A 154 -1.17 -1.62 -12.59
CA PHE A 154 -1.51 -3.04 -12.56
C PHE A 154 -3.02 -3.23 -12.38
N ASP A 155 -3.69 -3.93 -13.29
CA ASP A 155 -5.12 -4.23 -13.17
C ASP A 155 -5.34 -5.42 -12.22
N GLY A 156 -6.08 -5.17 -11.14
CA GLY A 156 -6.39 -6.16 -10.12
C GLY A 156 -5.93 -5.77 -8.71
N PRO A 157 -6.20 -6.65 -7.72
CA PRO A 157 -5.89 -6.38 -6.32
C PRO A 157 -4.39 -6.47 -6.04
N VAL A 158 -3.87 -5.46 -5.32
CA VAL A 158 -2.47 -5.40 -4.91
C VAL A 158 -2.38 -5.05 -3.43
N TYR A 159 -1.63 -5.81 -2.68
CA TYR A 159 -1.21 -5.49 -1.33
C TYR A 159 0.20 -4.88 -1.36
N LEU A 160 0.33 -3.65 -0.88
CA LEU A 160 1.60 -2.93 -0.74
C LEU A 160 1.96 -2.83 0.73
N ARG A 161 3.12 -3.36 1.11
CA ARG A 161 3.61 -3.38 2.48
C ARG A 161 4.75 -2.42 2.69
N PHE A 162 4.59 -1.44 3.58
CA PHE A 162 5.61 -0.44 3.87
C PHE A 162 6.12 -0.54 5.30
N THR A 163 7.38 -0.13 5.52
CA THR A 163 7.99 -0.01 6.84
C THR A 163 7.66 1.33 7.49
N ARG A 164 7.64 1.35 8.84
CA ARG A 164 7.60 2.58 9.62
C ARG A 164 8.98 3.22 9.71
N ASP A 165 9.98 2.40 10.02
CA ASP A 165 11.34 2.85 10.23
C ASP A 165 12.08 3.12 8.91
N ALA A 166 13.00 4.05 8.98
CA ALA A 166 13.86 4.39 7.86
C ALA A 166 14.83 3.24 7.54
N VAL A 167 14.88 2.87 6.27
CA VAL A 167 15.74 1.80 5.75
C VAL A 167 16.85 2.39 4.87
N PRO A 168 18.00 1.69 4.74
CA PRO A 168 19.05 2.11 3.82
C PRO A 168 18.56 2.08 2.37
N GLU A 169 19.10 2.95 1.55
CA GLU A 169 18.91 2.93 0.10
C GLU A 169 19.64 1.72 -0.50
N VAL A 170 18.92 0.92 -1.27
CA VAL A 170 19.40 -0.27 -2.00
C VAL A 170 19.44 0.01 -3.49
N TYR A 171 18.41 0.71 -4.00
CA TYR A 171 18.24 1.02 -5.41
C TYR A 171 18.38 2.51 -5.67
N GLY A 172 19.07 2.87 -6.74
CA GLY A 172 19.06 4.24 -7.23
C GLY A 172 17.71 4.66 -7.84
N PRO A 173 17.49 5.96 -8.05
CA PRO A 173 16.24 6.47 -8.60
C PRO A 173 15.95 6.00 -10.03
N GLU A 174 16.97 5.59 -10.76
CA GLU A 174 16.85 5.11 -12.15
C GLU A 174 16.45 3.63 -12.26
N GLN A 175 16.43 2.89 -11.12
CA GLN A 175 16.08 1.48 -11.16
C GLN A 175 14.62 1.30 -11.57
N GLU A 176 14.39 0.52 -12.61
CA GLU A 176 13.06 0.12 -13.04
C GLU A 176 12.63 -1.19 -12.38
N PHE A 177 11.33 -1.29 -12.07
CA PHE A 177 10.73 -2.46 -11.46
C PHE A 177 9.57 -2.96 -12.33
N VAL A 178 9.56 -4.28 -12.56
CA VAL A 178 8.44 -4.94 -13.24
C VAL A 178 7.88 -5.99 -12.30
N ILE A 179 6.60 -5.88 -11.97
CA ILE A 179 5.92 -6.84 -11.08
C ILE A 179 6.08 -8.25 -11.64
N GLY A 180 6.52 -9.19 -10.80
CA GLY A 180 6.78 -10.58 -11.19
C GLY A 180 8.16 -10.86 -11.78
N LYS A 181 9.04 -9.86 -11.94
CA LYS A 181 10.43 -10.06 -12.39
C LYS A 181 11.43 -9.84 -11.26
N ALA A 182 12.42 -10.71 -11.18
CA ALA A 182 13.54 -10.58 -10.26
C ALA A 182 14.59 -9.60 -10.78
N ILE A 183 15.31 -8.96 -9.85
CA ILE A 183 16.49 -8.13 -10.12
C ILE A 183 17.69 -8.78 -9.45
N THR A 184 18.73 -9.11 -10.21
CA THR A 184 19.99 -9.65 -9.65
C THR A 184 20.78 -8.52 -9.02
N LEU A 185 20.91 -8.53 -7.68
CA LEU A 185 21.73 -7.55 -6.95
C LEU A 185 23.18 -7.97 -6.83
N ARG A 186 23.45 -9.27 -6.82
CA ARG A 186 24.78 -9.85 -6.74
C ARG A 186 24.77 -11.22 -7.41
N GLU A 187 25.73 -11.46 -8.31
CA GLU A 187 25.93 -12.78 -8.91
C GLU A 187 26.36 -13.79 -7.84
N GLY A 188 25.91 -15.03 -8.01
CA GLY A 188 26.34 -16.16 -7.20
C GLY A 188 27.72 -16.65 -7.59
N THR A 189 28.35 -17.45 -6.75
CA THR A 189 29.59 -18.21 -7.01
C THR A 189 29.27 -19.63 -7.40
#